data_0307d080d62b397b15323b05867f2734
#
_entry.id   0307d080d62b397b15323b05867f2734
#
_cell.length_a   1.000
_cell.length_b   1.000
_cell.length_c   1.000
_cell.angle_alpha   90.00
_cell.angle_beta   90.00
_cell.angle_gamma   90.00
#
_symmetry.space_group_name_H-M   'P 1'
#
loop_
_entity.id
_entity.type
_entity.pdbx_description
1 polymer ?
#
loop_
_entity_poly.entity_id
_entity_poly.type
_entity_poly.pdbx_seq_one_letter_code
_entity_poly.pdbx_strand_id
1 'polypeptide(L)'
;MSNAVFFEEMTDEVRTGAEAVALLIASATPATQAQVLDALATQPALSDLVTALAVRLVRDIAAGRHPVYVTAEDEVSPAEAARLLGVSRQYVDRLLADGRLPYARKPESTHRTISVADIEALVTERSRRRSNTDKAITALLEGGLDY
;
A
#
# COMPACT_ATOMS: atom_id res chain seq x y z
N MET A 1 2.34 8.77 13.28
CA MET A 1 1.81 7.45 12.87
C MET A 1 1.47 7.52 11.41
N SER A 2 2.13 6.69 10.60
CA SER A 2 1.98 6.70 9.15
C SER A 2 0.57 6.31 8.75
N ASN A 3 -0.08 7.14 7.94
CA ASN A 3 -1.44 6.89 7.42
C ASN A 3 -1.44 6.16 6.07
N ALA A 4 -0.29 5.65 5.63
CA ALA A 4 -0.21 4.89 4.41
C ALA A 4 -0.69 3.46 4.66
N VAL A 5 -1.75 3.04 3.97
CA VAL A 5 -2.10 1.63 3.82
C VAL A 5 -1.28 1.13 2.66
N PHE A 6 -0.11 0.58 2.93
CA PHE A 6 0.56 -0.24 1.95
C PHE A 6 -0.04 -1.64 2.05
N PHE A 7 -0.53 -2.12 0.92
CA PHE A 7 -0.99 -3.49 0.81
C PHE A 7 0.22 -4.40 1.03
N GLU A 8 0.11 -5.32 1.98
CA GLU A 8 0.87 -6.55 1.97
C GLU A 8 0.71 -7.17 0.58
N GLU A 9 1.72 -7.84 0.05
CA GLU A 9 1.72 -8.40 -1.30
C GLU A 9 0.32 -8.96 -1.66
N MET A 10 -0.32 -8.30 -2.63
CA MET A 10 -1.64 -8.71 -3.08
C MET A 10 -1.47 -10.04 -3.82
N THR A 11 -1.87 -11.13 -3.18
CA THR A 11 -1.83 -12.45 -3.81
C THR A 11 -2.75 -12.48 -5.04
N ASP A 12 -2.43 -13.32 -6.00
CA ASP A 12 -3.28 -13.49 -7.20
C ASP A 12 -4.72 -13.87 -6.85
N GLU A 13 -4.92 -14.58 -5.75
CA GLU A 13 -6.23 -14.94 -5.22
C GLU A 13 -7.04 -13.70 -4.78
N VAL A 14 -6.41 -12.80 -4.02
CA VAL A 14 -7.04 -11.55 -3.57
C VAL A 14 -7.34 -10.65 -4.78
N ARG A 15 -6.44 -10.57 -5.75
CA ARG A 15 -6.65 -9.78 -6.97
C ARG A 15 -7.82 -10.30 -7.79
N THR A 16 -7.88 -11.59 -8.05
CA THR A 16 -8.97 -12.22 -8.81
C THR A 16 -10.31 -12.02 -8.09
N GLY A 17 -10.32 -12.16 -6.78
CA GLY A 17 -11.50 -11.89 -5.96
C GLY A 17 -11.95 -10.43 -6.02
N ALA A 18 -11.02 -9.50 -5.96
CA ALA A 18 -11.32 -8.08 -6.05
C ALA A 18 -11.88 -7.70 -7.43
N GLU A 19 -11.34 -8.26 -8.52
CA GLU A 19 -11.84 -8.06 -9.88
C GLU A 19 -13.30 -8.55 -10.02
N ALA A 20 -13.61 -9.72 -9.47
CA ALA A 20 -14.97 -10.26 -9.49
C ALA A 20 -15.95 -9.38 -8.72
N VAL A 21 -15.56 -8.89 -7.54
CA VAL A 21 -16.36 -7.98 -6.72
C VAL A 21 -16.52 -6.62 -7.40
N ALA A 22 -15.45 -6.08 -8.02
CA ALA A 22 -15.52 -4.82 -8.75
C ALA A 22 -16.51 -4.88 -9.92
N LEU A 23 -16.54 -6.00 -10.64
CA LEU A 23 -17.50 -6.23 -11.72
C LEU A 23 -18.96 -6.22 -11.22
N LEU A 24 -19.21 -6.83 -10.06
CA LEU A 24 -20.51 -6.83 -9.39
C LEU A 24 -20.92 -5.42 -8.94
N ILE A 25 -19.98 -4.63 -8.40
CA ILE A 25 -20.23 -3.26 -7.96
C ILE A 25 -20.51 -2.34 -9.16
N ALA A 26 -19.78 -2.49 -10.26
CA ALA A 26 -19.95 -1.68 -11.48
C ALA A 26 -21.33 -1.88 -12.14
N SER A 27 -21.96 -3.02 -11.93
CA SER A 27 -23.32 -3.34 -12.42
C SER A 27 -24.44 -3.03 -11.41
N ALA A 28 -24.13 -2.35 -10.30
CA ALA A 28 -24.95 -2.33 -9.10
C ALA A 28 -26.29 -1.59 -9.23
N THR A 29 -27.35 -2.36 -9.09
CA THR A 29 -28.63 -1.94 -8.51
C THR A 29 -28.63 -2.23 -6.99
N PRO A 30 -29.54 -1.65 -6.18
CA PRO A 30 -29.62 -1.91 -4.73
C PRO A 30 -29.71 -3.40 -4.33
N ALA A 31 -30.23 -4.25 -5.21
CA ALA A 31 -30.26 -5.70 -5.00
C ALA A 31 -28.84 -6.34 -5.04
N THR A 32 -27.87 -5.67 -5.61
CA THR A 32 -26.51 -6.17 -5.82
C THR A 32 -25.63 -6.03 -4.57
N GLN A 33 -26.01 -5.17 -3.61
CA GLN A 33 -25.26 -5.03 -2.35
C GLN A 33 -25.20 -6.33 -1.55
N ALA A 34 -26.32 -7.07 -1.50
CA ALA A 34 -26.36 -8.36 -0.83
C ALA A 34 -25.47 -9.40 -1.53
N GLN A 35 -25.43 -9.37 -2.87
CA GLN A 35 -24.56 -10.26 -3.67
C GLN A 35 -23.07 -9.93 -3.48
N VAL A 36 -22.73 -8.65 -3.35
CA VAL A 36 -21.35 -8.23 -3.05
C VAL A 36 -20.90 -8.73 -1.68
N LEU A 37 -21.76 -8.61 -0.66
CA LEU A 37 -21.48 -9.10 0.67
C LEU A 37 -21.33 -10.63 0.71
N ASP A 38 -22.16 -11.34 -0.04
CA ASP A 38 -22.08 -12.80 -0.15
C ASP A 38 -20.81 -13.24 -0.89
N ALA A 39 -20.45 -12.56 -1.98
CA ALA A 39 -19.19 -12.78 -2.69
C ALA A 39 -17.95 -12.51 -1.83
N LEU A 40 -17.97 -11.47 -0.99
CA LEU A 40 -16.92 -11.19 -0.03
C LEU A 40 -16.81 -12.28 1.03
N ALA A 41 -17.93 -12.78 1.53
CA ALA A 41 -17.97 -13.83 2.55
C ALA A 41 -17.37 -15.16 2.07
N THR A 42 -17.38 -15.42 0.76
CA THR A 42 -16.79 -16.63 0.15
C THR A 42 -15.27 -16.55 -0.02
N GLN A 43 -14.66 -15.36 0.20
CA GLN A 43 -13.23 -15.12 0.02
C GLN A 43 -12.62 -14.50 1.28
N PRO A 44 -12.17 -15.32 2.25
CA PRO A 44 -11.75 -14.84 3.57
C PRO A 44 -10.61 -13.81 3.50
N ALA A 45 -9.60 -14.00 2.67
CA ALA A 45 -8.48 -13.06 2.55
C ALA A 45 -8.94 -11.66 2.04
N LEU A 46 -9.87 -11.62 1.10
CA LEU A 46 -10.45 -10.37 0.61
C LEU A 46 -11.38 -9.74 1.64
N SER A 47 -12.17 -10.56 2.35
CA SER A 47 -13.04 -10.11 3.42
C SER A 47 -12.27 -9.44 4.56
N ASP A 48 -11.17 -10.05 4.99
CA ASP A 48 -10.29 -9.50 6.03
C ASP A 48 -9.69 -8.16 5.61
N LEU A 49 -9.20 -8.05 4.38
CA LEU A 49 -8.66 -6.82 3.82
C LEU A 49 -9.71 -5.71 3.77
N VAL A 50 -10.90 -6.00 3.22
CA VAL A 50 -12.00 -5.02 3.13
C VAL A 50 -12.46 -4.58 4.51
N THR A 51 -12.54 -5.50 5.45
CA THR A 51 -12.91 -5.20 6.85
C THR A 51 -11.87 -4.28 7.49
N ALA A 52 -10.58 -4.57 7.35
CA ALA A 52 -9.51 -3.75 7.88
C ALA A 52 -9.54 -2.33 7.29
N LEU A 53 -9.74 -2.21 5.98
CA LEU A 53 -9.87 -0.91 5.30
C LEU A 53 -11.12 -0.14 5.77
N ALA A 54 -12.26 -0.81 5.90
CA ALA A 54 -13.50 -0.20 6.36
C ALA A 54 -13.38 0.32 7.80
N VAL A 55 -12.83 -0.48 8.71
CA VAL A 55 -12.59 -0.08 10.11
C VAL A 55 -11.67 1.14 10.17
N ARG A 56 -10.62 1.16 9.35
CA ARG A 56 -9.70 2.28 9.28
C ARG A 56 -10.38 3.54 8.75
N LEU A 57 -11.14 3.41 7.65
CA LEU A 57 -11.91 4.51 7.06
C LEU A 57 -12.87 5.14 8.07
N VAL A 58 -13.67 4.32 8.76
CA VAL A 58 -14.60 4.78 9.79
C VAL A 58 -13.87 5.50 10.92
N ARG A 59 -12.74 4.97 11.38
CA ARG A 59 -11.92 5.59 12.43
C ARG A 59 -11.35 6.95 11.99
N ASP A 60 -10.93 7.08 10.74
CA ASP A 60 -10.41 8.33 10.20
C ASP A 60 -11.50 9.39 10.10
N ILE A 61 -12.67 9.03 9.59
CA ILE A 61 -13.84 9.92 9.52
C ILE A 61 -14.27 10.35 10.93
N ALA A 62 -14.36 9.43 11.88
CA ALA A 62 -14.73 9.73 13.28
C ALA A 62 -13.73 10.68 13.94
N ALA A 63 -12.46 10.65 13.54
CA ALA A 63 -11.42 11.58 14.03
C ALA A 63 -11.38 12.90 13.24
N GLY A 64 -12.34 13.17 12.36
CA GLY A 64 -12.39 14.37 11.51
C GLY A 64 -11.32 14.42 10.43
N ARG A 65 -10.69 13.28 10.12
CA ARG A 65 -9.72 13.18 9.03
C ARG A 65 -10.44 12.87 7.71
N HIS A 66 -9.98 13.50 6.64
CA HIS A 66 -10.44 13.19 5.29
C HIS A 66 -9.52 12.14 4.68
N PRO A 67 -9.97 10.90 4.46
CA PRO A 67 -9.17 9.88 3.82
C PRO A 67 -8.90 10.28 2.36
N VAL A 68 -7.66 10.13 1.94
CA VAL A 68 -7.24 10.31 0.55
C VAL A 68 -6.84 8.94 0.02
N TYR A 69 -7.44 8.56 -1.10
CA TYR A 69 -7.10 7.34 -1.82
C TYR A 69 -6.11 7.70 -2.92
N VAL A 70 -5.05 6.93 -3.03
CA VAL A 70 -4.09 7.01 -4.14
C VAL A 70 -3.98 5.63 -4.77
N THR A 71 -3.89 5.61 -6.10
CA THR A 71 -3.69 4.41 -6.90
C THR A 71 -2.27 4.38 -7.43
N ALA A 72 -1.80 3.23 -7.92
CA ALA A 72 -0.48 3.10 -8.51
C ALA A 72 -0.25 4.05 -9.70
N GLU A 73 -1.33 4.48 -10.38
CA GLU A 73 -1.30 5.38 -11.54
C GLU A 73 -1.18 6.86 -11.15
N ASP A 74 -1.37 7.17 -9.86
CA ASP A 74 -1.30 8.55 -9.39
C ASP A 74 0.14 9.04 -9.28
N GLU A 75 0.30 10.34 -9.47
CA GLU A 75 1.54 11.06 -9.19
C GLU A 75 1.37 11.94 -7.94
N VAL A 76 2.32 11.87 -7.05
CA VAL A 76 2.29 12.63 -5.80
C VAL A 76 3.51 13.55 -5.66
N SER A 77 3.37 14.60 -4.86
CA SER A 77 4.48 15.46 -4.50
C SER A 77 5.44 14.77 -3.51
N PRO A 78 6.70 15.24 -3.37
CA PRO A 78 7.62 14.71 -2.35
C PRO A 78 7.08 14.82 -0.92
N ALA A 79 6.24 15.79 -0.62
CA ALA A 79 5.61 15.92 0.69
C ALA A 79 4.55 14.84 0.93
N GLU A 80 3.75 14.53 -0.09
CA GLU A 80 2.77 13.44 -0.04
C GLU A 80 3.45 12.08 -0.01
N ALA A 81 4.50 11.87 -0.81
CA ALA A 81 5.32 10.66 -0.77
C ALA A 81 5.91 10.42 0.63
N ALA A 82 6.36 11.47 1.32
CA ALA A 82 6.83 11.38 2.71
C ALA A 82 5.73 10.90 3.66
N ARG A 83 4.51 11.38 3.50
CA ARG A 83 3.34 10.92 4.27
C ARG A 83 3.02 9.46 3.98
N LEU A 84 3.00 9.07 2.70
CA LEU A 84 2.75 7.70 2.28
C LEU A 84 3.80 6.73 2.86
N LEU A 85 5.08 7.10 2.79
CA LEU A 85 6.20 6.32 3.31
C LEU A 85 6.33 6.35 4.85
N GLY A 86 5.64 7.28 5.53
CA GLY A 86 5.78 7.49 6.97
C GLY A 86 7.18 7.98 7.39
N VAL A 87 7.82 8.78 6.54
CA VAL A 87 9.17 9.31 6.75
C VAL A 87 9.18 10.84 6.66
N SER A 88 10.30 11.46 7.01
CA SER A 88 10.46 12.91 6.84
C SER A 88 10.62 13.27 5.35
N ARG A 89 10.20 14.49 4.97
CA ARG A 89 10.40 15.02 3.62
C ARG A 89 11.89 15.04 3.24
N GLN A 90 12.77 15.41 4.16
CA GLN A 90 14.22 15.42 3.93
C GLN A 90 14.75 14.03 3.54
N TYR A 91 14.17 12.98 4.11
CA TYR A 91 14.54 11.62 3.73
C TYR A 91 14.09 11.28 2.31
N VAL A 92 12.90 11.72 1.90
CA VAL A 92 12.44 11.56 0.50
C VAL A 92 13.34 12.35 -0.44
N ASP A 93 13.67 13.61 -0.13
CA ASP A 93 14.59 14.42 -0.96
C ASP A 93 15.95 13.73 -1.13
N ARG A 94 16.47 13.05 -0.11
CA ARG A 94 17.69 12.23 -0.20
C ARG A 94 17.50 11.02 -1.13
N LEU A 95 16.38 10.31 -1.03
CA LEU A 95 16.07 9.18 -1.93
C LEU A 95 16.01 9.60 -3.40
N LEU A 96 15.45 10.79 -3.66
CA LEU A 96 15.40 11.38 -5.01
C LEU A 96 16.81 11.77 -5.50
N ALA A 97 17.63 12.36 -4.63
CA ALA A 97 19.01 12.76 -4.94
C ALA A 97 19.90 11.54 -5.21
N ASP A 98 19.72 10.46 -4.44
CA ASP A 98 20.47 9.21 -4.57
C ASP A 98 19.98 8.34 -5.74
N GLY A 99 18.93 8.76 -6.47
CA GLY A 99 18.32 8.00 -7.56
C GLY A 99 17.59 6.72 -7.12
N ARG A 100 17.34 6.56 -5.82
CA ARG A 100 16.66 5.39 -5.25
C ARG A 100 15.14 5.48 -5.37
N LEU A 101 14.63 6.67 -5.61
CA LEU A 101 13.22 6.92 -5.90
C LEU A 101 13.16 7.79 -7.17
N PRO A 102 12.66 7.26 -8.28
CA PRO A 102 12.50 8.02 -9.51
C PRO A 102 11.53 9.18 -9.35
N TYR A 103 11.70 10.23 -10.13
CA TYR A 103 10.77 11.33 -10.18
C TYR A 103 10.66 11.91 -11.60
N ALA A 104 9.52 12.47 -11.92
CA ALA A 104 9.31 13.23 -13.13
C ALA A 104 9.31 14.74 -12.84
N ARG A 105 9.60 15.55 -13.86
CA ARG A 105 9.38 16.98 -13.86
C ARG A 105 8.50 17.34 -15.04
N LYS A 106 7.45 18.09 -14.81
CA LYS A 106 6.65 18.65 -15.92
C LYS A 106 7.50 19.71 -16.65
N PRO A 107 7.45 19.78 -17.99
CA PRO A 107 8.32 20.66 -18.78
C PRO A 107 8.28 22.14 -18.38
N GLU A 108 7.18 22.59 -17.82
CA GLU A 108 6.94 23.99 -17.42
C GLU A 108 6.92 24.20 -15.89
N SER A 109 7.36 23.20 -15.11
CA SER A 109 7.27 23.25 -13.65
C SER A 109 8.58 22.80 -13.00
N THR A 110 9.00 23.51 -11.96
CA THR A 110 10.09 23.09 -11.09
C THR A 110 9.67 22.00 -10.09
N HIS A 111 8.36 21.68 -10.07
CA HIS A 111 7.82 20.69 -9.14
C HIS A 111 8.19 19.28 -9.59
N ARG A 112 8.67 18.49 -8.62
CA ARG A 112 8.93 17.07 -8.81
C ARG A 112 7.66 16.29 -8.51
N THR A 113 7.35 15.30 -9.34
CA THR A 113 6.27 14.34 -9.12
C THR A 113 6.85 12.94 -9.04
N ILE A 114 6.27 12.11 -8.20
CA ILE A 114 6.71 10.75 -7.90
C ILE A 114 5.51 9.84 -8.16
N SER A 115 5.70 8.80 -8.96
CA SER A 115 4.66 7.79 -9.17
C SER A 115 4.41 7.00 -7.88
N VAL A 116 3.15 6.74 -7.57
CA VAL A 116 2.79 5.89 -6.43
C VAL A 116 3.30 4.48 -6.64
N ALA A 117 3.34 3.97 -7.88
CA ALA A 117 3.94 2.68 -8.21
C ALA A 117 5.42 2.58 -7.81
N ASP A 118 6.20 3.65 -7.99
CA ASP A 118 7.62 3.69 -7.57
C ASP A 118 7.74 3.69 -6.03
N ILE A 119 6.81 4.32 -5.34
CA ILE A 119 6.73 4.30 -3.87
C ILE A 119 6.43 2.89 -3.38
N GLU A 120 5.47 2.20 -3.99
CA GLU A 120 5.12 0.81 -3.67
C GLU A 120 6.29 -0.14 -3.91
N ALA A 121 6.96 -0.01 -5.06
CA ALA A 121 8.15 -0.80 -5.36
C ALA A 121 9.26 -0.61 -4.31
N LEU A 122 9.49 0.63 -3.86
CA LEU A 122 10.46 0.93 -2.80
C LEU A 122 10.08 0.29 -1.46
N VAL A 123 8.79 0.31 -1.11
CA VAL A 123 8.28 -0.31 0.13
C VAL A 123 8.44 -1.82 0.10
N THR A 124 8.04 -2.44 -1.00
CA THR A 124 8.17 -3.89 -1.22
C THR A 124 9.62 -4.34 -1.12
N GLU A 125 10.54 -3.62 -1.78
CA GLU A 125 11.97 -3.91 -1.71
C GLU A 125 12.51 -3.80 -0.28
N ARG A 126 12.08 -2.81 0.49
CA ARG A 126 12.48 -2.66 1.90
C ARG A 126 11.95 -3.80 2.77
N SER A 127 10.70 -4.19 2.58
CA SER A 127 10.07 -5.30 3.31
C SER A 127 10.81 -6.60 3.03
N ARG A 128 11.13 -6.86 1.75
CA ARG A 128 11.91 -8.03 1.35
C ARG A 128 13.31 -8.05 2.00
N ARG A 129 14.01 -6.92 2.02
CA ARG A 129 15.34 -6.82 2.66
C ARG A 129 15.27 -7.08 4.17
N ARG A 130 14.25 -6.53 4.86
CA ARG A 130 14.03 -6.81 6.29
C ARG A 130 13.80 -8.29 6.54
N SER A 131 12.87 -8.92 5.80
CA SER A 131 12.58 -10.34 5.93
C SER A 131 13.82 -11.21 5.69
N ASN A 132 14.65 -10.89 4.70
CA ASN A 132 15.88 -11.62 4.44
C ASN A 132 16.91 -11.43 5.55
N THR A 133 17.01 -10.23 6.14
CA THR A 133 17.90 -9.95 7.27
C THR A 133 17.45 -10.72 8.51
N ASP A 134 16.15 -10.72 8.81
CA ASP A 134 15.58 -11.44 9.94
C ASP A 134 15.81 -12.96 9.81
N LYS A 135 15.61 -13.53 8.62
CA LYS A 135 15.92 -14.94 8.32
C LYS A 135 17.41 -15.27 8.50
N ALA A 136 18.29 -14.37 8.03
CA ALA A 136 19.73 -14.56 8.18
C ALA A 136 20.16 -14.50 9.65
N ILE A 137 19.61 -13.59 10.44
CA ILE A 137 19.86 -13.49 11.89
C ILE A 137 19.35 -14.76 12.61
N THR A 138 18.14 -15.21 12.30
CA THR A 138 17.57 -16.44 12.87
C THR A 138 18.45 -17.65 12.55
N ALA A 139 18.87 -17.80 11.30
CA ALA A 139 19.75 -18.90 10.89
C ALA A 139 21.13 -18.85 11.60
N LEU A 140 21.69 -17.67 11.84
CA LEU A 140 22.92 -17.52 12.61
C LEU A 140 22.75 -17.87 14.10
N LEU A 141 21.60 -17.52 14.67
CA LEU A 141 21.30 -17.87 16.07
C LEU A 141 21.02 -19.36 16.25
N GLU A 142 20.39 -20.00 15.28
CA GLU A 142 20.09 -21.43 15.30
C GLU A 142 21.32 -22.29 14.96
N GLY A 143 22.20 -21.82 14.08
CA GLY A 143 23.44 -22.50 13.67
C GLY A 143 24.66 -22.29 14.59
N GLY A 144 24.56 -21.43 15.61
CA GLY A 144 25.66 -20.97 16.44
C GLY A 144 25.79 -21.65 17.83
N LEU A 145 25.08 -22.71 18.12
CA LEU A 145 25.07 -23.38 19.44
C LEU A 145 25.56 -24.83 19.41
N ASP A 146 26.39 -25.19 18.46
CA ASP A 146 27.15 -26.46 18.58
C ASP A 146 28.55 -26.16 19.12
N TYR A 147 28.64 -26.18 20.47
CA TYR A 147 29.86 -26.36 21.22
C TYR A 147 29.72 -27.62 22.09
#